data_db441ddf431ffda46355c52e4d039e55
#
_entry.id   db441ddf431ffda46355c52e4d039e55
#
_cell.length_a   1.000
_cell.length_b   1.000
_cell.length_c   1.000
_cell.angle_alpha   90.00
_cell.angle_beta   90.00
_cell.angle_gamma   90.00
#
_symmetry.space_group_name_H-M   'P 1'
#
loop_
_entity.id
_entity.type
_entity.pdbx_description
1 polymer ?
#
loop_
_entity_poly.entity_id
_entity_poly.type
_entity_poly.pdbx_seq_one_letter_code
_entity_poly.pdbx_strand_id
1 'polypeptide(L)'
;MVNRQKIMIVDDDENIAELISLYLTKECFNTRIVHDGESAMREFDTYGPNLVLLDLMLPGMDGYQVCRELRQRSSVPIIILSAKGEVFDKVLGLELGADDYMIKPFDSKELVARVKAVLRRSSQRNLPVHRIPARSWNTRI
;
A
#
# COMPACT_ATOMS: atom_id res chain seq x y z
N MET A 1 10.61 -0.43 23.93
CA MET A 1 10.89 0.06 22.62
C MET A 1 9.77 -0.28 21.66
N VAL A 2 9.31 0.68 20.90
CA VAL A 2 8.20 0.47 19.97
C VAL A 2 8.71 0.11 18.58
N ASN A 3 8.20 -0.99 18.05
CA ASN A 3 8.49 -1.35 16.66
C ASN A 3 7.62 -0.52 15.75
N ARG A 4 8.25 0.29 14.93
CA ARG A 4 7.52 1.09 13.97
C ARG A 4 7.19 0.25 12.76
N GLN A 5 5.96 0.37 12.29
CA GLN A 5 5.57 -0.30 11.06
C GLN A 5 6.23 0.39 9.88
N LYS A 6 6.60 -0.40 8.90
CA LYS A 6 7.36 0.08 7.75
C LYS A 6 6.49 0.23 6.52
N ILE A 7 6.59 1.36 5.90
CA ILE A 7 5.82 1.66 4.69
C ILE A 7 6.82 1.90 3.54
N MET A 8 6.66 1.16 2.46
CA MET A 8 7.44 1.41 1.26
C MET A 8 6.62 2.30 0.34
N ILE A 9 7.22 3.39 -0.10
CA ILE A 9 6.57 4.36 -0.98
C ILE A 9 7.20 4.23 -2.35
N VAL A 10 6.42 3.79 -3.34
CA VAL A 10 6.91 3.58 -4.71
C VAL A 10 6.28 4.64 -5.59
N ASP A 11 7.03 5.69 -5.89
CA ASP A 11 6.52 6.83 -6.66
C ASP A 11 7.71 7.53 -7.30
N ASP A 12 7.63 7.77 -8.61
CA ASP A 12 8.73 8.41 -9.33
C ASP A 12 8.76 9.94 -9.14
N ASP A 13 7.70 10.53 -8.60
CA ASP A 13 7.68 11.95 -8.27
C ASP A 13 8.30 12.15 -6.89
N GLU A 14 9.51 12.69 -6.86
CA GLU A 14 10.22 12.86 -5.61
C GLU A 14 9.49 13.76 -4.63
N ASN A 15 8.84 14.80 -5.12
CA ASN A 15 8.15 15.74 -4.23
C ASN A 15 6.96 15.08 -3.55
N ILE A 16 6.20 14.30 -4.31
CA ILE A 16 5.04 13.60 -3.74
C ILE A 16 5.51 12.53 -2.77
N ALA A 17 6.54 11.77 -3.15
CA ALA A 17 7.05 10.72 -2.28
C ALA A 17 7.54 11.28 -0.95
N GLU A 18 8.25 12.40 -1.00
CA GLU A 18 8.75 13.01 0.21
C GLU A 18 7.65 13.57 1.08
N LEU A 19 6.63 14.12 0.46
CA LEU A 19 5.48 14.62 1.20
C LEU A 19 4.75 13.50 1.91
N ILE A 20 4.55 12.38 1.21
CA ILE A 20 3.93 11.20 1.81
C ILE A 20 4.77 10.71 2.99
N SER A 21 6.08 10.63 2.78
CA SER A 21 6.98 10.20 3.83
C SER A 21 6.89 11.10 5.06
N LEU A 22 6.81 12.41 4.84
CA LEU A 22 6.67 13.36 5.93
C LEU A 22 5.40 13.11 6.73
N TYR A 23 4.27 12.94 6.05
CA TYR A 23 3.00 12.70 6.73
C TYR A 23 3.06 11.41 7.56
N LEU A 24 3.62 10.36 6.98
CA LEU A 24 3.66 9.07 7.66
C LEU A 24 4.68 9.06 8.81
N THR A 25 5.79 9.73 8.63
CA THR A 25 6.80 9.82 9.70
C THR A 25 6.23 10.53 10.91
N LYS A 26 5.39 11.54 10.70
CA LYS A 26 4.75 12.23 11.82
C LYS A 26 3.80 11.30 12.59
N GLU A 27 3.31 10.26 11.94
CA GLU A 27 2.44 9.28 12.57
C GLU A 27 3.21 8.08 13.09
N CYS A 28 4.52 8.23 13.22
CA CYS A 28 5.41 7.21 13.78
C CYS A 28 5.58 5.99 12.90
N PHE A 29 5.41 6.12 11.60
CA PHE A 29 5.77 5.05 10.67
C PHE A 29 7.21 5.22 10.23
N ASN A 30 7.84 4.11 9.86
CA ASN A 30 9.14 4.11 9.21
C ASN A 30 8.88 4.06 7.70
N THR A 31 9.59 4.85 6.91
CA THR A 31 9.32 4.88 5.47
C THR A 31 10.58 4.62 4.66
N ARG A 32 10.39 4.03 3.50
CA ARG A 32 11.45 3.87 2.49
C ARG A 32 10.87 4.26 1.15
N ILE A 33 11.53 5.19 0.47
CA ILE A 33 11.10 5.66 -0.84
C ILE A 33 11.90 4.96 -1.93
N VAL A 34 11.22 4.44 -2.95
CA VAL A 34 11.85 3.97 -4.17
C VAL A 34 11.13 4.61 -5.34
N HIS A 35 11.82 4.82 -6.43
CA HIS A 35 11.29 5.63 -7.52
C HIS A 35 10.89 4.86 -8.77
N ASP A 36 11.07 3.55 -8.77
CA ASP A 36 10.71 2.73 -9.92
C ASP A 36 10.38 1.31 -9.47
N GLY A 37 9.76 0.56 -10.37
CA GLY A 37 9.29 -0.77 -10.04
C GLY A 37 10.40 -1.76 -9.78
N GLU A 38 11.49 -1.66 -10.53
CA GLU A 38 12.59 -2.59 -10.34
C GLU A 38 13.25 -2.40 -8.98
N SER A 39 13.43 -1.14 -8.56
CA SER A 39 13.97 -0.86 -7.24
C SER A 39 13.03 -1.38 -6.16
N ALA A 40 11.72 -1.25 -6.38
CA ALA A 40 10.75 -1.76 -5.42
C ALA A 40 10.90 -3.26 -5.24
N MET A 41 11.06 -3.99 -6.35
CA MET A 41 11.21 -5.44 -6.27
C MET A 41 12.51 -5.83 -5.57
N ARG A 42 13.59 -5.10 -5.85
CA ARG A 42 14.87 -5.39 -5.23
C ARG A 42 14.86 -5.13 -3.73
N GLU A 43 14.24 -4.03 -3.31
CA GLU A 43 14.32 -3.62 -1.92
C GLU A 43 13.21 -4.19 -1.06
N PHE A 44 12.21 -4.79 -1.68
CA PHE A 44 11.06 -5.30 -0.94
C PHE A 44 11.48 -6.31 0.13
N ASP A 45 12.27 -7.30 -0.27
CA ASP A 45 12.64 -8.37 0.66
C ASP A 45 13.54 -7.88 1.77
N THR A 46 14.49 -6.99 1.45
CA THR A 46 15.41 -6.48 2.45
C THR A 46 14.75 -5.53 3.43
N TYR A 47 13.87 -4.68 2.94
CA TYR A 47 13.22 -3.72 3.81
C TYR A 47 12.11 -4.36 4.63
N GLY A 48 11.39 -5.29 4.05
CA GLY A 48 10.30 -5.97 4.72
C GLY A 48 9.15 -5.06 5.12
N PRO A 49 8.54 -4.33 4.16
CA PRO A 49 7.50 -3.38 4.53
C PRO A 49 6.24 -4.08 5.04
N ASN A 50 5.50 -3.38 5.89
CA ASN A 50 4.20 -3.81 6.35
C ASN A 50 3.09 -3.36 5.41
N LEU A 51 3.39 -2.40 4.54
CA LEU A 51 2.44 -1.88 3.57
C LEU A 51 3.21 -1.19 2.45
N VAL A 52 2.69 -1.28 1.23
CA VAL A 52 3.29 -0.63 0.07
C VAL A 52 2.29 0.38 -0.49
N LEU A 53 2.75 1.63 -0.68
CA LEU A 53 2.01 2.65 -1.40
C LEU A 53 2.61 2.66 -2.81
N LEU A 54 1.79 2.41 -3.81
CA LEU A 54 2.28 2.10 -5.15
C LEU A 54 1.64 2.99 -6.20
N ASP A 55 2.44 3.84 -6.82
CA ASP A 55 1.98 4.66 -7.94
C ASP A 55 1.84 3.79 -9.18
N LEU A 56 0.78 3.97 -9.93
CA LEU A 56 0.55 3.21 -11.15
C LEU A 56 1.47 3.62 -12.28
N MET A 57 1.79 4.90 -12.35
CA MET A 57 2.59 5.42 -13.46
C MET A 57 4.06 5.47 -13.08
N LEU A 58 4.76 4.37 -13.30
CA LEU A 58 6.17 4.27 -13.00
C LEU A 58 6.97 4.06 -14.28
N PRO A 59 8.21 4.54 -14.33
CA PRO A 59 9.05 4.26 -15.49
C PRO A 59 9.43 2.79 -15.52
N GLY A 60 9.51 2.22 -16.72
CA GLY A 60 9.85 0.83 -16.90
C GLY A 60 8.73 -0.10 -16.49
N MET A 61 8.89 -0.76 -15.35
CA MET A 61 7.86 -1.65 -14.83
C MET A 61 6.75 -0.82 -14.20
N ASP A 62 5.54 -0.88 -14.74
CA ASP A 62 4.45 -0.07 -14.24
C ASP A 62 3.87 -0.62 -12.93
N GLY A 63 2.99 0.17 -12.31
CA GLY A 63 2.44 -0.19 -11.01
C GLY A 63 1.61 -1.45 -11.02
N TYR A 64 0.88 -1.72 -12.09
CA TYR A 64 0.10 -2.95 -12.17
C TYR A 64 1.02 -4.18 -12.16
N GLN A 65 2.12 -4.09 -12.89
CA GLN A 65 3.07 -5.18 -12.95
C GLN A 65 3.74 -5.40 -11.59
N VAL A 66 4.11 -4.31 -10.91
CA VAL A 66 4.68 -4.41 -9.57
C VAL A 66 3.70 -5.10 -8.62
N CYS A 67 2.44 -4.70 -8.68
CA CYS A 67 1.41 -5.29 -7.82
C CYS A 67 1.29 -6.78 -8.07
N ARG A 68 1.26 -7.17 -9.34
CA ARG A 68 1.14 -8.58 -9.71
C ARG A 68 2.32 -9.39 -9.18
N GLU A 69 3.53 -8.86 -9.34
CA GLU A 69 4.71 -9.58 -8.91
C GLU A 69 4.84 -9.65 -7.40
N LEU A 70 4.46 -8.60 -6.70
CA LEU A 70 4.46 -8.63 -5.25
C LEU A 70 3.49 -9.68 -4.72
N ARG A 71 2.33 -9.82 -5.38
CA ARG A 71 1.34 -10.79 -4.95
C ARG A 71 1.81 -12.23 -5.15
N GLN A 72 2.74 -12.46 -6.05
CA GLN A 72 3.29 -13.80 -6.26
C GLN A 72 4.19 -14.21 -5.11
N ARG A 73 4.72 -13.27 -4.34
CA ARG A 73 5.66 -13.59 -3.28
C ARG A 73 5.23 -13.12 -1.89
N SER A 74 4.11 -12.41 -1.78
CA SER A 74 3.73 -11.85 -0.49
C SER A 74 2.26 -11.47 -0.46
N SER A 75 1.71 -11.44 0.74
CA SER A 75 0.36 -10.94 0.97
C SER A 75 0.40 -9.53 1.57
N VAL A 76 1.53 -8.82 1.41
CA VAL A 76 1.67 -7.48 1.95
C VAL A 76 0.55 -6.58 1.45
N PRO A 77 -0.05 -5.77 2.32
CA PRO A 77 -1.10 -4.84 1.87
C PRO A 77 -0.56 -3.81 0.89
N ILE A 78 -1.33 -3.53 -0.15
CA ILE A 78 -0.94 -2.57 -1.18
C ILE A 78 -2.06 -1.55 -1.37
N ILE A 79 -1.71 -0.27 -1.31
CA ILE A 79 -2.62 0.82 -1.66
C ILE A 79 -2.09 1.43 -2.95
N ILE A 80 -2.93 1.46 -3.98
CA ILE A 80 -2.57 2.02 -5.27
C ILE A 80 -2.83 3.53 -5.27
N LEU A 81 -1.88 4.28 -5.81
CA LEU A 81 -2.02 5.72 -5.99
C LEU A 81 -2.17 6.01 -7.48
N SER A 82 -3.14 6.84 -7.83
CA SER A 82 -3.42 7.18 -9.22
C SER A 82 -3.65 8.68 -9.33
N ALA A 83 -3.13 9.32 -10.37
CA ALA A 83 -3.33 10.75 -10.55
C ALA A 83 -4.73 11.03 -11.07
N LYS A 84 -5.26 12.18 -10.70
CA LYS A 84 -6.55 12.61 -11.21
C LYS A 84 -6.45 12.76 -12.72
N GLY A 85 -7.41 12.19 -13.42
CA GLY A 85 -7.43 12.24 -14.87
C GLY A 85 -6.77 11.07 -15.56
N GLU A 86 -6.03 10.26 -14.82
CA GLU A 86 -5.47 9.05 -15.40
C GLU A 86 -6.54 7.98 -15.53
N VAL A 87 -6.40 7.16 -16.54
CA VAL A 87 -7.31 6.03 -16.69
C VAL A 87 -6.91 4.99 -15.65
N PHE A 88 -7.76 4.80 -14.68
CA PHE A 88 -7.54 3.79 -13.67
C PHE A 88 -8.66 2.77 -13.71
N ASP A 89 -8.28 1.55 -13.92
CA ASP A 89 -9.25 0.47 -13.88
C ASP A 89 -9.29 -0.08 -12.45
N LYS A 90 -10.26 0.40 -11.71
CA LYS A 90 -10.42 0.00 -10.32
C LYS A 90 -10.66 -1.51 -10.18
N VAL A 91 -11.42 -2.06 -11.09
CA VAL A 91 -11.71 -3.50 -11.05
C VAL A 91 -10.43 -4.29 -11.28
N LEU A 92 -9.63 -3.89 -12.26
CA LEU A 92 -8.36 -4.56 -12.52
C LEU A 92 -7.43 -4.45 -11.33
N GLY A 93 -7.34 -3.27 -10.73
CA GLY A 93 -6.47 -3.07 -9.57
C GLY A 93 -6.86 -3.99 -8.42
N LEU A 94 -8.15 -4.11 -8.15
CA LEU A 94 -8.62 -4.98 -7.08
C LEU A 94 -8.42 -6.45 -7.41
N GLU A 95 -8.60 -6.82 -8.69
CA GLU A 95 -8.38 -8.19 -9.12
C GLU A 95 -6.91 -8.59 -8.98
N LEU A 96 -6.00 -7.63 -9.12
CA LEU A 96 -4.59 -7.89 -8.95
C LEU A 96 -4.18 -8.00 -7.49
N GLY A 97 -5.12 -7.75 -6.58
CA GLY A 97 -4.88 -7.94 -5.17
C GLY A 97 -4.55 -6.70 -4.38
N ALA A 98 -4.83 -5.52 -4.92
CA ALA A 98 -4.67 -4.29 -4.16
C ALA A 98 -5.72 -4.23 -3.05
N ASP A 99 -5.35 -3.66 -1.92
CA ASP A 99 -6.25 -3.58 -0.76
C ASP A 99 -7.07 -2.29 -0.75
N ASP A 100 -6.58 -1.27 -1.43
CA ASP A 100 -7.26 0.01 -1.48
C ASP A 100 -6.63 0.83 -2.59
N TYR A 101 -7.23 1.97 -2.90
CA TYR A 101 -6.66 2.89 -3.87
C TYR A 101 -6.99 4.32 -3.47
N MET A 102 -6.17 5.26 -3.93
CA MET A 102 -6.37 6.68 -3.68
C MET A 102 -6.08 7.46 -4.95
N ILE A 103 -6.77 8.58 -5.12
CA ILE A 103 -6.58 9.44 -6.28
C ILE A 103 -5.86 10.71 -5.84
N LYS A 104 -4.79 11.07 -6.55
CA LYS A 104 -4.05 12.30 -6.33
C LYS A 104 -4.80 13.47 -6.95
N PRO A 105 -4.78 14.63 -6.34
CA PRO A 105 -4.20 14.94 -5.04
C PRO A 105 -5.09 14.44 -3.90
N PHE A 106 -4.46 14.03 -2.83
CA PHE A 106 -5.18 13.53 -1.66
C PHE A 106 -4.84 14.37 -0.44
N ASP A 107 -5.73 14.34 0.54
CA ASP A 107 -5.54 15.00 1.81
C ASP A 107 -4.63 14.12 2.69
N SER A 108 -3.75 14.76 3.45
CA SER A 108 -2.88 14.01 4.35
C SER A 108 -3.66 13.19 5.36
N LYS A 109 -4.80 13.71 5.82
CA LYS A 109 -5.62 12.96 6.77
C LYS A 109 -6.23 11.74 6.13
N GLU A 110 -6.63 11.85 4.87
CA GLU A 110 -7.16 10.70 4.14
C GLU A 110 -6.09 9.63 3.96
N LEU A 111 -4.89 10.04 3.57
CA LEU A 111 -3.78 9.11 3.40
C LEU A 111 -3.51 8.33 4.69
N VAL A 112 -3.35 9.04 5.78
CA VAL A 112 -3.03 8.42 7.06
C VAL A 112 -4.15 7.49 7.51
N ALA A 113 -5.40 7.92 7.34
CA ALA A 113 -6.53 7.11 7.75
C ALA A 113 -6.62 5.81 6.96
N ARG A 114 -6.38 5.87 5.65
CA ARG A 114 -6.43 4.67 4.82
C ARG A 114 -5.28 3.72 5.13
N VAL A 115 -4.08 4.26 5.34
CA VAL A 115 -2.94 3.43 5.72
C VAL A 115 -3.23 2.69 7.02
N LYS A 116 -3.73 3.41 8.02
CA LYS A 116 -4.03 2.79 9.31
C LYS A 116 -5.15 1.74 9.18
N ALA A 117 -6.17 2.04 8.38
CA ALA A 117 -7.28 1.11 8.19
C ALA A 117 -6.83 -0.18 7.52
N VAL A 118 -6.00 -0.06 6.48
CA VAL A 118 -5.51 -1.22 5.76
C VAL A 118 -4.59 -2.05 6.65
N LEU A 119 -3.75 -1.40 7.45
CA LEU A 119 -2.88 -2.13 8.37
C LEU A 119 -3.67 -2.88 9.43
N ARG A 120 -4.76 -2.29 9.92
CA ARG A 120 -5.62 -2.98 10.89
C ARG A 120 -6.24 -4.23 10.29
N ARG A 121 -6.73 -4.13 9.06
CA ARG A 121 -7.34 -5.27 8.40
C ARG A 121 -6.33 -6.38 8.15
N SER A 122 -5.12 -6.00 7.79
CA SER A 122 -4.05 -6.96 7.55
C SER A 122 -3.69 -7.70 8.83
N SER A 123 -3.57 -6.98 9.93
CA SER A 123 -3.30 -7.61 11.22
C SER A 123 -4.39 -8.60 11.61
N GLN A 124 -5.63 -8.23 11.36
CA GLN A 124 -6.75 -9.10 11.69
C GLN A 124 -6.73 -10.37 10.85
N ARG A 125 -6.33 -10.26 9.58
CA ARG A 125 -6.22 -11.44 8.73
C ARG A 125 -5.16 -12.42 9.22
N ASN A 126 -4.18 -11.91 9.95
CA ASN A 126 -3.11 -12.75 10.47
C ASN A 126 -3.44 -13.40 11.81
N LEU A 127 -4.62 -13.12 12.36
CA LEU A 127 -5.05 -13.78 13.58
C LEU A 127 -5.52 -15.19 13.28
N PRO A 128 -5.39 -16.11 14.24
CA PRO A 128 -5.89 -17.47 14.02
C PRO A 128 -7.38 -17.46 13.67
N VAL A 129 -7.71 -18.30 12.70
CA VAL A 129 -9.03 -18.33 12.11
C VAL A 129 -10.18 -18.57 13.07
N HIS A 130 -9.97 -19.44 14.02
CA HIS A 130 -11.04 -19.84 14.89
C HIS A 130 -11.68 -18.73 15.67
N ARG A 131 -11.03 -17.55 15.64
CA ARG A 131 -11.53 -16.52 16.44
C ARG A 131 -12.68 -15.78 15.90
N ILE A 132 -13.05 -15.94 14.63
CA ILE A 132 -14.07 -15.15 13.98
C ILE A 132 -15.21 -16.06 13.58
N PRO A 133 -16.37 -15.97 14.25
CA PRO A 133 -17.52 -16.78 13.87
C PRO A 133 -18.02 -16.39 12.49
N ALA A 134 -18.48 -17.38 11.74
CA ALA A 134 -18.94 -17.16 10.37
C ALA A 134 -20.03 -16.10 10.27
N ARG A 135 -20.95 -16.07 11.17
CA ARG A 135 -22.06 -15.11 11.10
C ARG A 135 -21.60 -13.67 11.27
N SER A 136 -20.42 -13.47 11.84
CA SER A 136 -19.88 -12.12 11.98
C SER A 136 -19.60 -11.49 10.63
N TRP A 137 -19.36 -12.30 9.64
CA TRP A 137 -19.10 -11.80 8.31
C TRP A 137 -20.37 -11.29 7.67
N ASN A 138 -21.48 -11.95 7.92
CA ASN A 138 -22.73 -11.58 7.30
C ASN A 138 -23.25 -10.26 7.80
N THR A 139 -22.97 -9.93 9.02
CA THR A 139 -23.49 -8.69 9.58
C THR A 139 -22.79 -7.47 9.04
N ARG A 140 -21.77 -7.70 8.23
CA ARG A 140 -21.04 -6.59 7.71
C ARG A 140 -21.59 -6.07 6.47
N ILE A 141 -22.50 -6.66 5.89
CA ILE A 141 -22.98 -6.23 4.58
C ILE A 141 -23.79 -4.98 4.55
#